data_1bb520a913e7195ec24fe32e53ee9d03
#
_entry.id   1bb520a913e7195ec24fe32e53ee9d03
#
_cell.length_a   1.000
_cell.length_b   1.000
_cell.length_c   1.000
_cell.angle_alpha   90.00
_cell.angle_beta   90.00
_cell.angle_gamma   90.00
#
_symmetry.space_group_name_H-M   'P 1'
#
loop_
_entity.id
_entity.type
_entity.pdbx_description
1 polymer ?
#
loop_
_entity_poly.entity_id
_entity_poly.type
_entity_poly.pdbx_seq_one_letter_code
_entity_poly.pdbx_strand_id
1 'polypeptide(L)'
;IGDPFQLPPIGPGRPFADLFNYLKDNKDEYLRSAITKLRYVVRTINTEDSDILTLASWFSGEKPAKNSDLIFEQVAKGNLNNDLAVYTWNDENDLKDCLKEAIEKELPEEEGKSLSDKIRKSIGLDDVNKALNDPSKVERFQVLSPVRNPVWGTFQINSYFQEWVGINKNFSIEIAPITISALDKVIQLKNERKKSTSKEECQLSNGQIGFVNYANKREKKSTVVFTGLPNKRFSYYSSKSDEADNTIDLAYAITIHKSQGSDFDT
;
A
#
# COMPACT_ATOMS: atom_id res chain seq x y z
N ILE A 1 -13.87 -1.91 18.81
CA ILE A 1 -13.67 -2.83 17.67
C ILE A 1 -12.21 -2.84 17.32
N GLY A 2 -11.60 -3.99 17.11
CA GLY A 2 -10.20 -4.13 16.75
C GLY A 2 -9.82 -5.60 16.55
N ASP A 3 -8.56 -5.83 16.16
CA ASP A 3 -7.97 -7.14 16.00
C ASP A 3 -6.71 -7.23 16.86
N PRO A 4 -6.62 -8.15 17.84
CA PRO A 4 -5.47 -8.28 18.73
C PRO A 4 -4.20 -8.79 18.03
N PHE A 5 -4.32 -9.31 16.80
CA PHE A 5 -3.22 -9.86 15.99
C PHE A 5 -2.77 -8.92 14.88
N GLN A 6 -3.46 -7.81 14.65
CA GLN A 6 -2.97 -6.73 13.78
C GLN A 6 -1.73 -6.07 14.40
N LEU A 7 -0.98 -5.35 13.57
CA LEU A 7 0.20 -4.62 14.02
C LEU A 7 -0.15 -3.71 15.20
N PRO A 8 0.69 -3.71 16.25
CA PRO A 8 0.48 -2.83 17.40
C PRO A 8 0.65 -1.36 16.98
N PRO A 9 0.06 -0.42 17.74
CA PRO A 9 0.29 1.01 17.52
C PRO A 9 1.79 1.33 17.63
N ILE A 10 2.23 2.36 16.90
CA ILE A 10 3.59 2.89 17.01
C ILE A 10 3.73 3.56 18.37
N GLY A 11 4.39 2.90 19.32
CA GLY A 11 4.55 3.35 20.70
C GLY A 11 4.47 2.19 21.70
N PRO A 12 4.67 2.46 22.99
CA PRO A 12 4.64 1.42 24.02
C PRO A 12 3.22 0.90 24.28
N GLY A 13 3.11 -0.43 24.44
CA GLY A 13 1.87 -1.11 24.82
C GLY A 13 1.04 -1.62 23.64
N ARG A 14 0.11 -2.55 23.96
CA ARG A 14 -0.88 -3.10 23.05
C ARG A 14 -2.25 -3.09 23.71
N PRO A 15 -2.84 -1.92 23.96
CA PRO A 15 -4.01 -1.79 24.84
C PRO A 15 -5.19 -2.64 24.42
N PHE A 16 -5.44 -2.81 23.10
CA PHE A 16 -6.52 -3.66 22.62
C PHE A 16 -6.24 -5.15 22.86
N ALA A 17 -5.02 -5.62 22.55
CA ALA A 17 -4.64 -7.01 22.77
C ALA A 17 -4.60 -7.34 24.27
N ASP A 18 -4.13 -6.42 25.10
CA ASP A 18 -4.06 -6.59 26.55
C ASP A 18 -5.47 -6.65 27.14
N LEU A 19 -6.38 -5.76 26.73
CA LEU A 19 -7.80 -5.80 27.13
C LEU A 19 -8.47 -7.08 26.66
N PHE A 20 -8.26 -7.50 25.41
CA PHE A 20 -8.82 -8.73 24.87
C PHE A 20 -8.37 -9.95 25.67
N ASN A 21 -7.08 -10.07 25.99
CA ASN A 21 -6.53 -11.18 26.78
C ASN A 21 -7.07 -11.15 28.21
N TYR A 22 -7.13 -9.97 28.84
CA TYR A 22 -7.72 -9.82 30.16
C TYR A 22 -9.17 -10.30 30.22
N LEU A 23 -10.01 -9.92 29.23
CA LEU A 23 -11.40 -10.35 29.17
C LEU A 23 -11.53 -11.84 28.85
N LYS A 24 -10.71 -12.36 27.93
CA LYS A 24 -10.72 -13.77 27.53
C LYS A 24 -10.37 -14.71 28.67
N ASP A 25 -9.36 -14.35 29.47
CA ASP A 25 -8.83 -15.19 30.54
C ASP A 25 -9.51 -14.91 31.89
N ASN A 26 -10.47 -14.01 31.95
CA ASN A 26 -11.18 -13.64 33.18
C ASN A 26 -12.06 -14.78 33.69
N LYS A 27 -12.11 -14.93 35.02
CA LYS A 27 -12.97 -15.92 35.67
C LYS A 27 -14.45 -15.53 35.63
N ASP A 28 -14.75 -14.26 35.57
CA ASP A 28 -16.11 -13.71 35.48
C ASP A 28 -16.70 -13.95 34.09
N GLU A 29 -17.79 -14.69 34.03
CA GLU A 29 -18.49 -15.03 32.79
C GLU A 29 -19.08 -13.79 32.10
N TYR A 30 -19.57 -12.83 32.87
CA TYR A 30 -20.10 -11.58 32.34
C TYR A 30 -19.02 -10.80 31.57
N LEU A 31 -17.80 -10.72 32.11
CA LEU A 31 -16.68 -10.06 31.43
C LEU A 31 -16.24 -10.84 30.17
N ARG A 32 -16.23 -12.17 30.20
CA ARG A 32 -15.94 -12.97 29.00
C ARG A 32 -17.01 -12.79 27.91
N SER A 33 -18.28 -12.63 28.29
CA SER A 33 -19.38 -12.42 27.35
C SER A 33 -19.31 -11.07 26.60
N ALA A 34 -18.49 -10.13 27.08
CA ALA A 34 -18.24 -8.86 26.37
C ALA A 34 -17.44 -9.02 25.08
N ILE A 35 -16.82 -10.20 24.82
CA ILE A 35 -16.09 -10.48 23.59
C ILE A 35 -17.03 -11.05 22.53
N THR A 36 -17.17 -10.32 21.42
CA THR A 36 -17.81 -10.82 20.20
C THR A 36 -16.76 -10.99 19.11
N LYS A 37 -16.60 -12.20 18.59
CA LYS A 37 -15.69 -12.52 17.50
C LYS A 37 -16.41 -12.58 16.16
N LEU A 38 -15.92 -11.85 15.17
CA LEU A 38 -16.30 -12.03 13.78
C LEU A 38 -15.57 -13.27 13.23
N ARG A 39 -16.30 -14.20 12.62
CA ARG A 39 -15.75 -15.50 12.19
C ARG A 39 -15.77 -15.73 10.68
N TYR A 40 -16.45 -14.87 9.94
CA TYR A 40 -16.60 -15.03 8.50
C TYR A 40 -15.61 -14.11 7.78
N VAL A 41 -14.83 -14.70 6.88
CA VAL A 41 -13.96 -13.97 5.95
C VAL A 41 -14.82 -13.51 4.77
N VAL A 42 -14.89 -12.20 4.52
CA VAL A 42 -15.74 -11.63 3.47
C VAL A 42 -14.91 -11.06 2.31
N ARG A 43 -13.64 -10.73 2.57
CA ARG A 43 -12.76 -10.03 1.60
C ARG A 43 -12.16 -10.94 0.54
N THR A 44 -12.16 -12.25 0.75
CA THR A 44 -11.56 -13.23 -0.16
C THR A 44 -12.67 -13.99 -0.89
N ILE A 45 -12.63 -14.04 -2.22
CA ILE A 45 -13.69 -14.60 -3.07
C ILE A 45 -13.72 -16.12 -2.95
N ASN A 46 -12.57 -16.79 -2.86
CA ASN A 46 -12.44 -18.24 -2.68
C ASN A 46 -11.77 -18.55 -1.34
N THR A 47 -12.55 -18.92 -0.33
CA THR A 47 -12.01 -19.19 1.01
C THR A 47 -11.60 -20.64 1.24
N GLU A 48 -12.10 -21.59 0.43
CA GLU A 48 -11.91 -23.02 0.70
C GLU A 48 -10.54 -23.56 0.25
N ASP A 49 -9.92 -22.97 -0.80
CA ASP A 49 -8.64 -23.41 -1.38
C ASP A 49 -7.58 -22.29 -1.46
N SER A 50 -7.64 -21.29 -0.58
CA SER A 50 -6.71 -20.16 -0.57
C SER A 50 -5.42 -20.50 0.18
N ASP A 51 -4.29 -20.48 -0.51
CA ASP A 51 -2.96 -20.63 0.08
C ASP A 51 -2.59 -19.41 0.95
N ILE A 52 -3.02 -18.21 0.57
CA ILE A 52 -2.84 -16.98 1.36
C ILE A 52 -3.51 -17.14 2.72
N LEU A 53 -4.78 -17.57 2.76
CA LEU A 53 -5.52 -17.75 4.01
C LEU A 53 -4.94 -18.90 4.84
N THR A 54 -4.51 -19.99 4.19
CA THR A 54 -3.86 -21.12 4.85
C THR A 54 -2.57 -20.67 5.53
N LEU A 55 -1.70 -19.95 4.82
CA LEU A 55 -0.47 -19.39 5.37
C LEU A 55 -0.76 -18.37 6.48
N ALA A 56 -1.69 -17.44 6.27
CA ALA A 56 -2.05 -16.40 7.24
C ALA A 56 -2.62 -16.98 8.54
N SER A 57 -3.31 -18.14 8.48
CA SER A 57 -3.88 -18.79 9.66
C SER A 57 -2.84 -19.12 10.73
N TRP A 58 -1.58 -19.37 10.34
CA TRP A 58 -0.47 -19.64 11.26
C TRP A 58 -0.04 -18.43 12.08
N PHE A 59 -0.40 -17.24 11.63
CA PHE A 59 -0.09 -15.96 12.27
C PHE A 59 -1.30 -15.28 12.92
N SER A 60 -2.48 -15.91 12.83
CA SER A 60 -3.75 -15.36 13.35
C SER A 60 -3.91 -15.50 14.86
N GLY A 61 -2.98 -16.22 15.56
CA GLY A 61 -3.08 -16.54 16.98
C GLY A 61 -4.17 -17.57 17.33
N GLU A 62 -4.83 -18.15 16.35
CA GLU A 62 -5.73 -19.30 16.51
C GLU A 62 -5.00 -20.59 16.14
N LYS A 63 -5.55 -21.75 16.56
CA LYS A 63 -4.97 -23.03 16.15
C LYS A 63 -5.23 -23.24 14.65
N PRO A 64 -4.18 -23.41 13.84
CA PRO A 64 -4.34 -23.64 12.41
C PRO A 64 -5.15 -24.91 12.12
N ALA A 65 -5.76 -25.00 10.93
CA ALA A 65 -6.48 -26.17 10.50
C ALA A 65 -5.57 -27.42 10.43
N LYS A 66 -6.16 -28.61 10.53
CA LYS A 66 -5.43 -29.88 10.41
C LYS A 66 -4.78 -29.96 9.02
N ASN A 67 -3.52 -30.36 8.96
CA ASN A 67 -2.67 -30.46 7.74
C ASN A 67 -2.38 -29.12 7.04
N SER A 68 -2.67 -27.97 7.65
CA SER A 68 -2.30 -26.67 7.08
C SER A 68 -0.79 -26.40 7.09
N ASP A 69 0.01 -27.20 7.84
CA ASP A 69 1.47 -27.19 7.85
C ASP A 69 2.07 -27.59 6.50
N LEU A 70 1.33 -28.32 5.65
CA LEU A 70 1.76 -28.65 4.28
C LEU A 70 2.04 -27.40 3.43
N ILE A 71 1.46 -26.24 3.78
CA ILE A 71 1.71 -24.99 3.06
C ILE A 71 3.20 -24.62 3.05
N PHE A 72 3.95 -24.88 4.12
CA PHE A 72 5.38 -24.59 4.18
C PHE A 72 6.21 -25.48 3.24
N GLU A 73 5.80 -26.75 3.06
CA GLU A 73 6.41 -27.62 2.05
C GLU A 73 6.07 -27.17 0.64
N GLN A 74 4.83 -26.73 0.41
CA GLN A 74 4.39 -26.22 -0.90
C GLN A 74 5.14 -24.94 -1.27
N VAL A 75 5.33 -24.01 -0.32
CA VAL A 75 6.16 -22.82 -0.48
C VAL A 75 7.59 -23.21 -0.86
N ALA A 76 8.21 -24.16 -0.13
CA ALA A 76 9.58 -24.59 -0.39
C ALA A 76 9.77 -25.29 -1.75
N LYS A 77 8.73 -25.95 -2.25
CA LYS A 77 8.74 -26.66 -3.55
C LYS A 77 8.24 -25.79 -4.72
N GLY A 78 7.71 -24.59 -4.45
CA GLY A 78 7.07 -23.75 -5.47
C GLY A 78 5.74 -24.30 -6.01
N ASN A 79 5.09 -25.21 -5.29
CA ASN A 79 3.83 -25.86 -5.67
C ASN A 79 2.65 -25.19 -4.96
N LEU A 80 2.43 -23.91 -5.24
CA LEU A 80 1.34 -23.11 -4.67
C LEU A 80 0.18 -22.97 -5.67
N ASN A 81 -1.02 -22.75 -5.13
CA ASN A 81 -2.19 -22.39 -5.92
C ASN A 81 -2.08 -20.96 -6.47
N ASN A 82 -3.05 -20.53 -7.25
CA ASN A 82 -2.97 -19.29 -8.02
C ASN A 82 -3.04 -17.99 -7.19
N ASP A 83 -3.42 -18.04 -5.90
CA ASP A 83 -3.58 -16.85 -5.05
C ASP A 83 -2.33 -16.50 -4.23
N LEU A 84 -1.28 -17.35 -4.27
CA LEU A 84 -0.01 -17.11 -3.59
C LEU A 84 1.17 -17.47 -4.51
N ALA A 85 2.11 -16.56 -4.66
CA ALA A 85 3.40 -16.82 -5.29
C ALA A 85 4.53 -16.40 -4.33
N VAL A 86 5.61 -17.17 -4.33
CA VAL A 86 6.78 -16.90 -3.49
C VAL A 86 8.02 -16.80 -4.36
N TYR A 87 8.73 -15.70 -4.24
CA TYR A 87 9.98 -15.43 -4.94
C TYR A 87 11.13 -15.34 -3.94
N THR A 88 12.25 -15.93 -4.26
CA THR A 88 13.48 -15.84 -3.47
C THR A 88 14.51 -14.99 -4.22
N TRP A 89 15.22 -14.15 -3.50
CA TRP A 89 16.24 -13.28 -4.07
C TRP A 89 17.50 -13.28 -3.19
N ASN A 90 18.67 -13.05 -3.77
CA ASN A 90 19.97 -13.06 -3.11
C ASN A 90 20.59 -11.66 -3.01
N ASP A 91 20.34 -10.82 -3.98
CA ASP A 91 20.87 -9.45 -4.04
C ASP A 91 19.83 -8.45 -4.57
N GLU A 92 20.25 -7.20 -4.71
CA GLU A 92 19.37 -6.11 -5.14
C GLU A 92 18.86 -6.28 -6.58
N ASN A 93 19.67 -6.82 -7.48
CA ASN A 93 19.27 -7.06 -8.87
C ASN A 93 18.25 -8.19 -8.95
N ASP A 94 18.51 -9.29 -8.24
CA ASP A 94 17.57 -10.40 -8.11
C ASP A 94 16.22 -9.90 -7.56
N LEU A 95 16.24 -9.06 -6.52
CA LEU A 95 15.00 -8.48 -5.96
C LEU A 95 14.24 -7.66 -7.01
N LYS A 96 14.95 -6.80 -7.76
CA LYS A 96 14.36 -5.96 -8.80
C LYS A 96 13.74 -6.80 -9.90
N ASP A 97 14.39 -7.88 -10.31
CA ASP A 97 13.90 -8.80 -11.34
C ASP A 97 12.71 -9.62 -10.82
N CYS A 98 12.76 -10.15 -9.59
CA CYS A 98 11.63 -10.82 -8.96
C CYS A 98 10.39 -9.91 -8.83
N LEU A 99 10.58 -8.67 -8.41
CA LEU A 99 9.48 -7.69 -8.34
C LEU A 99 8.89 -7.42 -9.72
N LYS A 100 9.73 -7.27 -10.74
CA LYS A 100 9.28 -7.04 -12.11
C LYS A 100 8.49 -8.25 -12.63
N GLU A 101 9.00 -9.46 -12.44
CA GLU A 101 8.31 -10.70 -12.84
C GLU A 101 6.96 -10.85 -12.13
N ALA A 102 6.92 -10.63 -10.81
CA ALA A 102 5.69 -10.69 -10.04
C ALA A 102 4.64 -9.70 -10.56
N ILE A 103 5.05 -8.45 -10.85
CA ILE A 103 4.16 -7.44 -11.39
C ILE A 103 3.68 -7.79 -12.80
N GLU A 104 4.57 -8.26 -13.69
CA GLU A 104 4.20 -8.66 -15.05
C GLU A 104 3.21 -9.82 -15.05
N LYS A 105 3.30 -10.73 -14.08
CA LYS A 105 2.42 -11.89 -13.94
C LYS A 105 1.03 -11.52 -13.41
N GLU A 106 0.97 -10.53 -12.50
CA GLU A 106 -0.30 -10.04 -11.94
C GLU A 106 -1.03 -9.06 -12.87
N LEU A 107 -0.29 -8.38 -13.76
CA LEU A 107 -0.90 -7.45 -14.70
C LEU A 107 -1.51 -8.19 -15.91
N PRO A 108 -2.67 -7.74 -16.41
CA PRO A 108 -3.27 -8.34 -17.62
C PRO A 108 -2.30 -8.35 -18.80
N GLU A 109 -2.25 -9.47 -19.50
CA GLU A 109 -1.52 -9.54 -20.76
C GLU A 109 -2.17 -8.62 -21.79
N GLU A 110 -1.42 -7.63 -22.25
CA GLU A 110 -1.80 -6.73 -23.33
C GLU A 110 -0.72 -6.75 -24.40
N GLU A 111 -1.07 -7.28 -25.58
CA GLU A 111 -0.14 -7.40 -26.68
C GLU A 111 0.41 -6.03 -27.11
N GLY A 112 1.73 -5.91 -27.26
CA GLY A 112 2.41 -4.68 -27.69
C GLY A 112 2.49 -3.55 -26.65
N LYS A 113 2.08 -3.76 -25.39
CA LYS A 113 2.22 -2.77 -24.34
C LYS A 113 3.51 -2.92 -23.54
N SER A 114 4.14 -1.78 -23.23
CA SER A 114 5.29 -1.73 -22.34
C SER A 114 4.89 -2.02 -20.87
N LEU A 115 5.85 -2.41 -20.04
CA LEU A 115 5.63 -2.53 -18.60
C LEU A 115 5.09 -1.23 -17.99
N SER A 116 5.60 -0.09 -18.42
CA SER A 116 5.11 1.24 -18.02
C SER A 116 3.61 1.41 -18.31
N ASP A 117 3.16 1.06 -19.52
CA ASP A 117 1.76 1.18 -19.89
C ASP A 117 0.87 0.25 -19.06
N LYS A 118 1.32 -0.99 -18.84
CA LYS A 118 0.61 -1.98 -18.01
C LYS A 118 0.46 -1.49 -16.58
N ILE A 119 1.55 -1.06 -15.93
CA ILE A 119 1.52 -0.51 -14.56
C ILE A 119 0.57 0.68 -14.48
N ARG A 120 0.73 1.68 -15.37
CA ARG A 120 -0.11 2.88 -15.35
C ARG A 120 -1.59 2.56 -15.52
N LYS A 121 -1.92 1.64 -16.41
CA LYS A 121 -3.29 1.24 -16.68
C LYS A 121 -3.91 0.47 -15.51
N SER A 122 -3.16 -0.43 -14.85
CA SER A 122 -3.66 -1.21 -13.71
C SER A 122 -4.10 -0.35 -12.54
N ILE A 123 -3.41 0.77 -12.32
CA ILE A 123 -3.73 1.75 -11.27
C ILE A 123 -4.49 2.98 -11.80
N GLY A 124 -5.00 2.93 -13.05
CA GLY A 124 -5.79 4.00 -13.65
C GLY A 124 -5.03 5.30 -13.88
N LEU A 125 -3.69 5.27 -13.96
CA LEU A 125 -2.81 6.42 -14.18
C LEU A 125 -2.22 6.48 -15.59
N ASP A 126 -2.87 5.89 -16.57
CA ASP A 126 -2.52 5.95 -17.99
C ASP A 126 -2.92 7.28 -18.65
N ASP A 127 -3.92 7.95 -18.09
CA ASP A 127 -4.40 9.26 -18.55
C ASP A 127 -4.96 10.09 -17.38
N VAL A 128 -4.62 11.39 -17.34
CA VAL A 128 -5.03 12.29 -16.24
C VAL A 128 -6.55 12.42 -16.15
N ASN A 129 -7.27 12.49 -17.28
CA ASN A 129 -8.72 12.65 -17.25
C ASN A 129 -9.41 11.38 -16.76
N LYS A 130 -8.89 10.21 -17.15
CA LYS A 130 -9.37 8.92 -16.63
C LYS A 130 -9.15 8.81 -15.14
N ALA A 131 -7.95 9.17 -14.66
CA ALA A 131 -7.62 9.20 -13.25
C ALA A 131 -8.49 10.15 -12.43
N LEU A 132 -8.85 11.31 -13.00
CA LEU A 132 -9.77 12.27 -12.37
C LEU A 132 -11.21 11.77 -12.32
N ASN A 133 -11.64 10.98 -13.31
CA ASN A 133 -12.99 10.41 -13.36
C ASN A 133 -13.17 9.24 -12.36
N ASP A 134 -12.13 8.47 -12.11
CA ASP A 134 -12.15 7.35 -11.18
C ASP A 134 -10.83 7.25 -10.38
N PRO A 135 -10.65 8.13 -9.39
CA PRO A 135 -9.44 8.15 -8.56
C PRO A 135 -9.22 6.89 -7.72
N SER A 136 -10.29 6.12 -7.44
CA SER A 136 -10.20 4.92 -6.60
C SER A 136 -9.34 3.82 -7.21
N LYS A 137 -9.19 3.80 -8.53
CA LYS A 137 -8.33 2.82 -9.22
C LYS A 137 -6.87 2.85 -8.77
N VAL A 138 -6.40 3.99 -8.26
CA VAL A 138 -5.03 4.12 -7.75
C VAL A 138 -4.75 3.17 -6.58
N GLU A 139 -5.78 2.74 -5.84
CA GLU A 139 -5.66 1.84 -4.70
C GLU A 139 -5.76 0.35 -5.05
N ARG A 140 -6.07 -0.02 -6.30
CA ARG A 140 -6.27 -1.42 -6.69
C ARG A 140 -5.02 -2.29 -6.55
N PHE A 141 -3.86 -1.74 -6.87
CA PHE A 141 -2.58 -2.43 -6.81
C PHE A 141 -1.65 -1.78 -5.79
N GLN A 142 -1.05 -2.57 -4.89
CA GLN A 142 -0.19 -2.05 -3.85
C GLN A 142 0.95 -3.01 -3.49
N VAL A 143 2.18 -2.51 -3.51
CA VAL A 143 3.32 -3.22 -2.93
C VAL A 143 3.46 -2.84 -1.46
N LEU A 144 3.66 -3.83 -0.60
CA LEU A 144 3.86 -3.66 0.83
C LEU A 144 5.28 -4.07 1.23
N SER A 145 5.92 -3.25 2.05
CA SER A 145 7.20 -3.59 2.66
C SER A 145 7.17 -3.34 4.18
N PRO A 146 7.83 -4.17 4.99
CA PRO A 146 7.88 -3.95 6.44
C PRO A 146 8.71 -2.73 6.83
N VAL A 147 9.60 -2.24 5.95
CA VAL A 147 10.62 -1.22 6.26
C VAL A 147 10.72 -0.14 5.19
N ARG A 148 11.41 0.96 5.50
CA ARG A 148 11.57 2.09 4.57
C ARG A 148 12.91 2.09 3.81
N ASN A 149 14.02 1.91 4.51
CA ASN A 149 15.36 2.28 4.01
C ASN A 149 16.21 1.15 3.37
N PRO A 150 16.14 -0.14 3.77
CA PRO A 150 16.91 -1.19 3.09
C PRO A 150 16.54 -1.35 1.61
N VAL A 151 17.33 -2.10 0.85
CA VAL A 151 17.08 -2.35 -0.60
C VAL A 151 15.69 -2.93 -0.88
N TRP A 152 15.10 -3.65 0.07
CA TRP A 152 13.72 -4.13 0.04
C TRP A 152 12.72 -3.16 0.71
N GLY A 153 13.15 -1.96 1.04
CA GLY A 153 12.33 -0.93 1.66
C GLY A 153 11.52 -0.13 0.66
N THR A 154 10.49 0.54 1.15
CA THR A 154 9.56 1.32 0.31
C THR A 154 10.27 2.39 -0.51
N PHE A 155 11.35 2.99 0.01
CA PHE A 155 12.09 4.03 -0.71
C PHE A 155 12.71 3.48 -2.00
N GLN A 156 13.43 2.35 -1.89
CA GLN A 156 14.09 1.74 -3.04
C GLN A 156 13.08 1.16 -4.04
N ILE A 157 12.05 0.47 -3.55
CA ILE A 157 10.99 -0.09 -4.41
C ILE A 157 10.27 1.03 -5.18
N ASN A 158 9.93 2.14 -4.54
CA ASN A 158 9.34 3.30 -5.21
C ASN A 158 10.24 3.88 -6.31
N SER A 159 11.57 3.88 -6.10
CA SER A 159 12.55 4.28 -7.11
C SER A 159 12.52 3.35 -8.33
N TYR A 160 12.43 2.03 -8.13
CA TYR A 160 12.29 1.08 -9.23
C TYR A 160 11.00 1.32 -10.03
N PHE A 161 9.87 1.55 -9.35
CA PHE A 161 8.62 1.87 -10.03
C PHE A 161 8.73 3.15 -10.86
N GLN A 162 9.34 4.22 -10.32
CA GLN A 162 9.56 5.44 -11.08
C GLN A 162 10.46 5.22 -12.31
N GLU A 163 11.47 4.36 -12.20
CA GLU A 163 12.31 3.96 -13.34
C GLU A 163 11.47 3.23 -14.41
N TRP A 164 10.64 2.26 -14.01
CA TRP A 164 9.80 1.48 -14.93
C TRP A 164 8.69 2.29 -15.58
N VAL A 165 8.01 3.16 -14.84
CA VAL A 165 6.95 4.02 -15.41
C VAL A 165 7.51 5.22 -16.17
N GLY A 166 8.78 5.57 -15.97
CA GLY A 166 9.48 6.69 -16.60
C GLY A 166 9.10 8.04 -16.02
N ILE A 167 10.10 8.85 -15.69
CA ILE A 167 9.95 10.22 -15.19
C ILE A 167 10.00 11.20 -16.35
N ASN A 168 8.95 12.00 -16.52
CA ASN A 168 9.01 13.14 -17.44
C ASN A 168 9.59 14.36 -16.72
N LYS A 169 10.87 14.66 -16.98
CA LYS A 169 11.63 15.73 -16.32
C LYS A 169 11.01 17.12 -16.44
N ASN A 170 10.17 17.39 -17.43
CA ASN A 170 9.50 18.69 -17.60
C ASN A 170 8.23 18.78 -16.73
N PHE A 171 7.59 17.65 -16.46
CA PHE A 171 6.38 17.52 -15.66
C PHE A 171 6.68 16.86 -14.30
N SER A 172 7.76 17.31 -13.66
CA SER A 172 8.19 16.85 -12.34
C SER A 172 8.64 18.01 -11.46
N ILE A 173 8.57 17.82 -10.14
CA ILE A 173 9.14 18.71 -9.15
C ILE A 173 9.92 17.90 -8.10
N GLU A 174 10.95 18.52 -7.57
CA GLU A 174 11.72 17.98 -6.44
C GLU A 174 11.08 18.43 -5.13
N ILE A 175 10.74 17.47 -4.28
CA ILE A 175 10.33 17.66 -2.90
C ILE A 175 11.24 16.75 -2.08
N ALA A 176 12.40 17.29 -1.66
CA ALA A 176 13.46 16.46 -1.06
C ALA A 176 12.92 15.54 0.06
N PRO A 177 13.31 14.25 0.09
CA PRO A 177 14.33 13.61 -0.74
C PRO A 177 13.80 12.97 -2.05
N ILE A 178 12.55 13.19 -2.42
CA ILE A 178 11.91 12.56 -3.59
C ILE A 178 11.71 13.55 -4.74
N THR A 179 11.55 13.01 -5.94
CA THR A 179 11.01 13.71 -7.11
C THR A 179 9.64 13.11 -7.43
N ILE A 180 8.63 13.94 -7.60
CA ILE A 180 7.30 13.51 -8.06
C ILE A 180 7.01 14.04 -9.45
N SER A 181 6.40 13.21 -10.27
CA SER A 181 6.00 13.52 -11.65
C SER A 181 4.50 13.45 -11.83
N ALA A 182 3.98 14.07 -12.88
CA ALA A 182 2.58 13.88 -13.27
C ALA A 182 2.29 12.39 -13.45
N LEU A 183 1.15 11.95 -12.91
CA LEU A 183 0.69 10.56 -12.88
C LEU A 183 1.50 9.64 -11.93
N ASP A 184 2.31 10.19 -11.01
CA ASP A 184 2.85 9.37 -9.92
C ASP A 184 1.78 9.11 -8.87
N LYS A 185 1.80 7.89 -8.34
CA LYS A 185 1.03 7.49 -7.15
C LYS A 185 1.73 8.00 -5.90
N VAL A 186 0.99 8.67 -5.03
CA VAL A 186 1.54 9.34 -3.85
C VAL A 186 0.70 9.09 -2.60
N ILE A 187 1.31 9.31 -1.43
CA ILE A 187 0.69 9.16 -0.11
C ILE A 187 0.94 10.39 0.75
N GLN A 188 -0.09 10.84 1.48
CA GLN A 188 0.03 11.86 2.51
C GLN A 188 0.72 11.27 3.76
N LEU A 189 1.72 11.98 4.30
CA LEU A 189 2.52 11.49 5.43
C LEU A 189 2.08 12.00 6.79
N LYS A 190 1.31 13.08 6.84
CA LYS A 190 0.89 13.76 8.08
C LYS A 190 -0.59 14.14 8.03
N ASN A 191 -1.20 14.18 9.21
CA ASN A 191 -2.50 14.80 9.36
C ASN A 191 -2.33 16.31 9.31
N GLU A 192 -2.95 16.98 8.33
CA GLU A 192 -2.89 18.43 8.20
C GLU A 192 -4.21 19.02 7.68
N ARG A 193 -4.50 20.26 8.06
CA ARG A 193 -5.52 21.07 7.39
C ARG A 193 -4.87 21.83 6.24
N LYS A 194 -5.39 21.63 5.03
CA LYS A 194 -4.84 22.24 3.82
C LYS A 194 -5.94 22.81 2.96
N LYS A 195 -5.68 23.99 2.41
CA LYS A 195 -6.61 24.61 1.45
C LYS A 195 -6.44 23.95 0.08
N SER A 196 -7.55 23.52 -0.50
CA SER A 196 -7.60 23.09 -1.90
C SER A 196 -7.32 24.25 -2.83
N THR A 197 -7.10 23.97 -4.11
CA THR A 197 -6.97 25.01 -5.16
C THR A 197 -8.23 25.86 -5.29
N SER A 198 -9.40 25.35 -4.89
CA SER A 198 -10.67 26.09 -4.81
C SER A 198 -10.82 26.88 -3.50
N LYS A 199 -9.76 27.00 -2.70
CA LYS A 199 -9.70 27.73 -1.40
C LYS A 199 -10.55 27.13 -0.27
N GLU A 200 -11.08 25.94 -0.46
CA GLU A 200 -11.83 25.21 0.56
C GLU A 200 -10.85 24.49 1.50
N GLU A 201 -11.04 24.63 2.80
CA GLU A 201 -10.22 23.98 3.82
C GLU A 201 -10.66 22.53 3.98
N CYS A 202 -9.71 21.61 3.84
CA CYS A 202 -9.93 20.17 3.95
C CYS A 202 -8.95 19.55 4.94
N GLN A 203 -9.39 18.51 5.63
CA GLN A 203 -8.51 17.67 6.44
C GLN A 203 -7.88 16.60 5.54
N LEU A 204 -6.55 16.58 5.46
CA LEU A 204 -5.78 15.50 4.89
C LEU A 204 -5.31 14.57 6.01
N SER A 205 -5.46 13.27 5.81
CA SER A 205 -5.08 12.25 6.79
C SER A 205 -3.78 11.55 6.40
N ASN A 206 -2.97 11.23 7.40
CA ASN A 206 -1.80 10.36 7.20
C ASN A 206 -2.27 9.01 6.62
N GLY A 207 -1.55 8.53 5.59
CA GLY A 207 -1.90 7.29 4.90
C GLY A 207 -2.84 7.48 3.71
N GLN A 208 -3.39 8.66 3.48
CA GLN A 208 -4.30 8.91 2.37
C GLN A 208 -3.56 8.84 1.03
N ILE A 209 -4.00 7.92 0.16
CA ILE A 209 -3.42 7.69 -1.17
C ILE A 209 -4.04 8.65 -2.19
N GLY A 210 -3.25 9.01 -3.18
CA GLY A 210 -3.67 9.86 -4.28
C GLY A 210 -2.70 9.78 -5.46
N PHE A 211 -2.84 10.71 -6.39
CA PHE A 211 -1.95 10.83 -7.53
C PHE A 211 -1.68 12.29 -7.91
N VAL A 212 -0.55 12.48 -8.58
CA VAL A 212 -0.14 13.78 -9.11
C VAL A 212 -0.89 14.05 -10.42
N ASN A 213 -1.86 14.95 -10.39
CA ASN A 213 -2.61 15.30 -11.59
C ASN A 213 -1.96 16.39 -12.45
N TYR A 214 -1.04 17.15 -11.85
CA TYR A 214 -0.26 18.19 -12.54
C TYR A 214 1.08 18.37 -11.84
N ALA A 215 2.16 18.52 -12.61
CA ALA A 215 3.46 18.95 -12.12
C ALA A 215 4.17 19.81 -13.19
N ASN A 216 4.85 20.86 -12.79
CA ASN A 216 5.59 21.75 -13.68
C ASN A 216 6.88 22.23 -13.01
N LYS A 217 8.01 21.87 -13.63
CA LYS A 217 9.35 22.20 -13.13
C LYS A 217 9.61 23.71 -13.10
N ARG A 218 9.13 24.45 -14.09
CA ARG A 218 9.36 25.91 -14.18
C ARG A 218 8.59 26.66 -13.11
N GLU A 219 7.35 26.23 -12.85
CA GLU A 219 6.50 26.80 -11.80
C GLU A 219 6.89 26.30 -10.41
N LYS A 220 7.74 25.26 -10.31
CA LYS A 220 8.10 24.58 -9.05
C LYS A 220 6.88 24.15 -8.26
N LYS A 221 5.83 23.74 -8.96
CA LYS A 221 4.52 23.44 -8.41
C LYS A 221 3.99 22.11 -8.93
N SER A 222 3.33 21.38 -8.06
CA SER A 222 2.53 20.21 -8.36
C SER A 222 1.14 20.32 -7.73
N THR A 223 0.17 19.63 -8.28
CA THR A 223 -1.12 19.42 -7.65
C THR A 223 -1.44 17.93 -7.56
N VAL A 224 -2.05 17.56 -6.44
CA VAL A 224 -2.38 16.18 -6.09
C VAL A 224 -3.89 16.06 -5.85
N VAL A 225 -4.45 14.94 -6.28
CA VAL A 225 -5.81 14.50 -5.98
C VAL A 225 -5.71 13.26 -5.09
N PHE A 226 -6.39 13.27 -3.94
CA PHE A 226 -6.49 12.13 -3.05
C PHE A 226 -7.81 11.38 -3.27
N THR A 227 -7.77 10.05 -3.16
CA THR A 227 -8.93 9.17 -3.40
C THR A 227 -10.12 9.50 -2.51
N GLY A 228 -9.87 9.84 -1.24
CA GLY A 228 -10.90 10.27 -0.29
C GLY A 228 -11.47 11.68 -0.55
N LEU A 229 -10.85 12.46 -1.46
CA LEU A 229 -11.25 13.84 -1.81
C LEU A 229 -11.17 14.06 -3.34
N PRO A 230 -11.89 13.27 -4.15
CA PRO A 230 -11.72 13.19 -5.61
C PRO A 230 -11.95 14.52 -6.34
N ASN A 231 -12.77 15.40 -5.79
CA ASN A 231 -13.11 16.69 -6.38
C ASN A 231 -12.20 17.83 -5.90
N LYS A 232 -11.19 17.55 -5.09
CA LYS A 232 -10.27 18.53 -4.52
C LYS A 232 -8.85 18.33 -5.03
N ARG A 233 -8.16 19.44 -5.29
CA ARG A 233 -6.75 19.45 -5.68
C ARG A 233 -5.94 20.22 -4.67
N PHE A 234 -4.77 19.69 -4.30
CA PHE A 234 -3.90 20.26 -3.28
C PHE A 234 -2.55 20.60 -3.87
N SER A 235 -2.08 21.82 -3.65
CA SER A 235 -0.80 22.28 -4.19
C SER A 235 0.38 21.88 -3.29
N TYR A 236 1.44 21.40 -3.95
CA TYR A 236 2.74 21.12 -3.37
C TYR A 236 3.81 21.89 -4.14
N TYR A 237 4.85 22.32 -3.44
CA TYR A 237 5.89 23.17 -4.03
C TYR A 237 7.25 22.51 -3.86
N SER A 238 8.14 22.80 -4.81
CA SER A 238 9.53 22.31 -4.75
C SER A 238 10.21 22.78 -3.47
N SER A 239 10.87 21.86 -2.79
CA SER A 239 11.66 22.08 -1.60
C SER A 239 13.00 21.37 -1.72
N LYS A 240 14.11 22.05 -1.36
CA LYS A 240 15.47 21.52 -1.43
C LYS A 240 16.05 21.11 -0.07
N SER A 241 15.38 21.41 1.03
CA SER A 241 15.88 21.05 2.35
C SER A 241 15.23 19.79 2.87
N ASP A 242 16.02 18.88 3.42
CA ASP A 242 15.54 17.70 4.15
C ASP A 242 14.74 18.06 5.40
N GLU A 243 14.87 19.31 5.86
CA GLU A 243 14.10 19.93 6.96
C GLU A 243 12.72 20.44 6.50
N ALA A 244 12.46 20.49 5.18
CA ALA A 244 11.11 20.74 4.71
C ALA A 244 10.22 19.65 5.26
N ASP A 245 9.18 20.06 5.93
CA ASP A 245 8.14 19.22 6.53
C ASP A 245 7.48 18.34 5.45
N ASN A 246 8.18 17.26 5.12
CA ASN A 246 7.82 16.40 3.99
C ASN A 246 6.48 15.76 4.29
N THR A 247 5.43 16.26 3.68
CA THR A 247 4.05 15.83 3.93
C THR A 247 3.56 14.82 2.89
N ILE A 248 4.37 14.51 1.86
CA ILE A 248 4.03 13.62 0.75
C ILE A 248 5.20 12.70 0.40
N ASP A 249 4.89 11.48 -0.05
CA ASP A 249 5.88 10.51 -0.55
C ASP A 249 5.30 9.75 -1.75
N LEU A 250 6.14 9.01 -2.48
CA LEU A 250 5.69 8.06 -3.48
C LEU A 250 4.96 6.88 -2.80
N ALA A 251 4.02 6.27 -3.51
CA ALA A 251 3.14 5.26 -2.95
C ALA A 251 2.95 4.01 -3.81
N TYR A 252 3.81 3.73 -4.77
CA TYR A 252 3.81 2.41 -5.44
C TYR A 252 4.09 1.29 -4.43
N ALA A 253 5.01 1.55 -3.49
CA ALA A 253 5.22 0.75 -2.30
C ALA A 253 4.98 1.58 -1.03
N ILE A 254 4.25 1.02 -0.07
CA ILE A 254 4.01 1.63 1.25
C ILE A 254 4.38 0.65 2.36
N THR A 255 4.58 1.17 3.58
CA THR A 255 4.85 0.27 4.71
C THR A 255 3.58 -0.46 5.15
N ILE A 256 3.74 -1.71 5.64
CA ILE A 256 2.62 -2.51 6.16
C ILE A 256 1.82 -1.73 7.21
N HIS A 257 2.46 -0.90 8.05
CA HIS A 257 1.75 -0.03 9.00
C HIS A 257 0.80 0.97 8.33
N LYS A 258 1.19 1.51 7.17
CA LYS A 258 0.36 2.48 6.44
C LYS A 258 -0.76 1.84 5.64
N SER A 259 -0.64 0.54 5.32
CA SER A 259 -1.70 -0.21 4.65
C SER A 259 -2.79 -0.71 5.60
N GLN A 260 -2.53 -0.61 6.92
CA GLN A 260 -3.47 -1.10 7.92
C GLN A 260 -4.83 -0.37 7.81
N GLY A 261 -5.90 -1.14 7.64
CA GLY A 261 -7.23 -0.60 7.41
C GLY A 261 -7.59 -0.30 5.95
N SER A 262 -6.63 -0.45 5.04
CA SER A 262 -6.87 -0.35 3.58
C SER A 262 -7.21 -1.71 2.98
N ASP A 263 -7.77 -1.69 1.78
CA ASP A 263 -8.14 -2.85 0.98
C ASP A 263 -7.59 -2.65 -0.45
N PHE A 264 -6.98 -3.68 -1.02
CA PHE A 264 -6.36 -3.63 -2.34
C PHE A 264 -6.81 -4.85 -3.14
N ASP A 265 -6.95 -4.72 -4.46
CA ASP A 265 -7.35 -5.83 -5.33
C ASP A 265 -6.16 -6.81 -5.51
N THR A 266 -4.92 -6.26 -5.54
CA THR A 266 -3.65 -7.01 -5.68
C THR A 266 -2.53 -6.33 -4.91
#